data_eb74d79e4718b2794e18a707f5ef1414
#
_entry.id   eb74d79e4718b2794e18a707f5ef1414
#
_cell.length_a   1.000
_cell.length_b   1.000
_cell.length_c   1.000
_cell.angle_alpha   90.00
_cell.angle_beta   90.00
_cell.angle_gamma   90.00
#
_symmetry.space_group_name_H-M   'P 1'
#
loop_
_entity.id
_entity.type
_entity.pdbx_description
1 polymer ?
#
loop_
_entity_poly.entity_id
_entity_poly.type
_entity_poly.pdbx_seq_one_letter_code
_entity_poly.pdbx_strand_id
1 'polypeptide(L)'
;MYTIVSDTIAEAHEKVVKLIMAGKDFNDVLTEDNEQTFELPEPCNIHINTPFKEPMISKSLQFGKKSMDKYVEEILYIRPLTGERDFSYLYSNLIFDYPKYDGMDDTGNDVWDGNGNGYGINQMQYAVRKLLSDPATRRAVISLFNPQIYEETDDPPCLNHIQFMIRNNELNCHALFRSNDMLSAWGCNAYALAHLQKHMLDNLIYKYRDLELGYLETTSISAHIYFKRDQNQVDEFKRKCF
;
A
#
# COMPACT_ATOMS: atom_id res chain seq x y z
N MET A 1 -16.19 -12.25 3.59
CA MET A 1 -14.87 -11.58 3.64
C MET A 1 -13.84 -12.59 4.15
N TYR A 2 -12.76 -12.76 3.43
CA TYR A 2 -11.62 -13.58 3.87
C TYR A 2 -10.79 -12.83 4.90
N THR A 3 -10.26 -13.55 5.89
CA THR A 3 -9.39 -12.95 6.91
C THR A 3 -8.17 -13.83 7.11
N ILE A 4 -6.98 -13.24 6.98
CA ILE A 4 -5.70 -13.87 7.22
C ILE A 4 -5.04 -13.15 8.39
N VAL A 5 -4.63 -13.93 9.40
CA VAL A 5 -3.85 -13.43 10.53
C VAL A 5 -2.49 -14.10 10.50
N SER A 6 -1.44 -13.31 10.64
CA SER A 6 -0.05 -13.76 10.61
C SER A 6 0.84 -12.90 11.49
N ASP A 7 1.96 -13.45 11.91
CA ASP A 7 2.95 -12.67 12.65
C ASP A 7 3.84 -11.83 11.71
N THR A 8 4.13 -12.34 10.50
CA THR A 8 5.06 -11.70 9.57
C THR A 8 4.43 -11.43 8.22
N ILE A 9 4.99 -10.47 7.47
CA ILE A 9 4.58 -10.15 6.10
C ILE A 9 4.79 -11.37 5.18
N ALA A 10 5.93 -12.06 5.29
CA ALA A 10 6.24 -13.22 4.47
C ALA A 10 5.24 -14.37 4.67
N GLU A 11 4.88 -14.66 5.91
CA GLU A 11 3.88 -15.68 6.23
C GLU A 11 2.50 -15.31 5.67
N ALA A 12 2.09 -14.06 5.82
CA ALA A 12 0.83 -13.55 5.29
C ALA A 12 0.78 -13.66 3.76
N HIS A 13 1.87 -13.28 3.08
CA HIS A 13 1.99 -13.41 1.63
C HIS A 13 1.83 -14.86 1.17
N GLU A 14 2.53 -15.80 1.81
CA GLU A 14 2.43 -17.21 1.46
C GLU A 14 1.01 -17.76 1.69
N LYS A 15 0.33 -17.33 2.77
CA LYS A 15 -1.04 -17.77 3.08
C LYS A 15 -2.05 -17.27 2.03
N VAL A 16 -2.01 -15.98 1.66
CA VAL A 16 -2.98 -15.44 0.71
C VAL A 16 -2.78 -16.00 -0.69
N VAL A 17 -1.54 -16.15 -1.14
CA VAL A 17 -1.26 -16.74 -2.45
C VAL A 17 -1.69 -18.21 -2.50
N LYS A 18 -1.41 -18.99 -1.43
CA LYS A 18 -1.91 -20.37 -1.32
C LYS A 18 -3.43 -20.46 -1.34
N LEU A 19 -4.11 -19.55 -0.64
CA LEU A 19 -5.57 -19.50 -0.61
C LEU A 19 -6.14 -19.32 -2.03
N ILE A 20 -5.61 -18.37 -2.80
CA ILE A 20 -6.04 -18.12 -4.17
C ILE A 20 -5.69 -19.32 -5.07
N MET A 21 -4.46 -19.86 -4.99
CA MET A 21 -4.01 -20.98 -5.83
C MET A 21 -4.68 -22.33 -5.50
N ALA A 22 -5.27 -22.49 -4.32
CA ALA A 22 -5.97 -23.71 -3.94
C ALA A 22 -7.21 -23.99 -4.80
N GLY A 23 -7.70 -23.00 -5.52
CA GLY A 23 -8.67 -23.18 -6.61
C GLY A 23 -10.08 -23.55 -6.19
N LYS A 24 -10.43 -23.43 -4.92
CA LYS A 24 -11.76 -23.79 -4.43
C LYS A 24 -12.70 -22.60 -4.33
N ASP A 25 -12.15 -21.42 -4.09
CA ASP A 25 -12.89 -20.21 -3.74
C ASP A 25 -12.44 -18.99 -4.54
N PHE A 26 -12.02 -19.16 -5.80
CA PHE A 26 -11.69 -18.03 -6.66
C PHE A 26 -12.61 -17.93 -7.88
N ASN A 27 -12.71 -16.74 -8.41
CA ASN A 27 -13.32 -16.47 -9.69
C ASN A 27 -12.24 -16.33 -10.77
N ASP A 28 -12.48 -16.95 -11.94
CA ASP A 28 -11.70 -16.65 -13.16
C ASP A 28 -12.30 -15.38 -13.76
N VAL A 29 -11.59 -14.27 -13.60
CA VAL A 29 -12.05 -12.94 -14.01
C VAL A 29 -11.18 -12.44 -15.15
N LEU A 30 -11.83 -12.01 -16.24
CA LEU A 30 -11.19 -11.24 -17.30
C LEU A 30 -11.31 -9.76 -16.95
N THR A 31 -10.18 -9.10 -16.76
CA THR A 31 -10.13 -7.67 -16.43
C THR A 31 -10.44 -6.80 -17.65
N GLU A 32 -10.64 -5.50 -17.41
CA GLU A 32 -10.80 -4.48 -18.46
C GLU A 32 -9.60 -4.43 -19.42
N ASP A 33 -8.40 -4.78 -18.98
CA ASP A 33 -7.17 -4.86 -19.80
C ASP A 33 -7.00 -6.20 -20.53
N ASN A 34 -8.05 -7.04 -20.57
CA ASN A 34 -8.03 -8.40 -21.12
C ASN A 34 -7.04 -9.37 -20.45
N GLU A 35 -6.63 -9.08 -19.22
CA GLU A 35 -5.80 -9.97 -18.40
C GLU A 35 -6.67 -10.95 -17.60
N GLN A 36 -6.32 -12.23 -17.63
CA GLN A 36 -7.00 -13.23 -16.82
C GLN A 36 -6.39 -13.33 -15.42
N THR A 37 -7.25 -13.23 -14.42
CA THR A 37 -6.89 -13.32 -13.00
C THR A 37 -7.65 -14.44 -12.29
N PHE A 38 -7.02 -15.01 -11.28
CA PHE A 38 -7.72 -15.72 -10.20
C PHE A 38 -7.98 -14.74 -9.08
N GLU A 39 -9.25 -14.50 -8.79
CA GLU A 39 -9.69 -13.51 -7.81
C GLU A 39 -10.54 -14.15 -6.72
N LEU A 40 -10.33 -13.76 -5.46
CA LEU A 40 -11.22 -14.14 -4.37
C LEU A 40 -12.60 -13.52 -4.59
N PRO A 41 -13.70 -14.29 -4.37
CA PRO A 41 -15.06 -13.80 -4.60
C PRO A 41 -15.52 -12.72 -3.60
N GLU A 42 -14.75 -12.47 -2.57
CA GLU A 42 -15.03 -11.48 -1.53
C GLU A 42 -13.73 -10.76 -1.11
N PRO A 43 -13.81 -9.56 -0.54
CA PRO A 43 -12.65 -8.84 -0.04
C PRO A 43 -11.79 -9.67 0.93
N CYS A 44 -10.48 -9.44 0.88
CA CYS A 44 -9.51 -10.08 1.74
C CYS A 44 -8.90 -9.08 2.72
N ASN A 45 -9.03 -9.37 4.01
CA ASN A 45 -8.37 -8.65 5.09
C ASN A 45 -7.16 -9.43 5.59
N ILE A 46 -5.99 -8.78 5.66
CA ILE A 46 -4.75 -9.37 6.12
C ILE A 46 -4.24 -8.57 7.32
N HIS A 47 -4.19 -9.22 8.47
CA HIS A 47 -3.71 -8.67 9.73
C HIS A 47 -2.34 -9.24 10.09
N ILE A 48 -1.35 -8.37 10.26
CA ILE A 48 0.03 -8.72 10.56
C ILE A 48 0.36 -8.21 11.97
N ASN A 49 0.52 -9.13 12.91
CA ASN A 49 0.72 -8.79 14.32
C ASN A 49 2.02 -8.02 14.56
N THR A 50 3.10 -8.40 13.87
CA THR A 50 4.45 -7.87 14.10
C THR A 50 5.13 -7.60 12.77
N PRO A 51 4.81 -6.47 12.08
CA PRO A 51 5.21 -6.23 10.69
C PRO A 51 6.72 -6.16 10.47
N PHE A 52 7.54 -5.89 11.51
CA PHE A 52 9.00 -5.91 11.44
C PHE A 52 9.66 -7.22 11.91
N LYS A 53 8.85 -8.22 12.28
CA LYS A 53 9.39 -9.55 12.59
C LYS A 53 9.86 -10.24 11.32
N GLU A 54 11.07 -10.77 11.33
CA GLU A 54 11.60 -11.55 10.20
C GLU A 54 10.96 -12.97 10.13
N PRO A 55 10.78 -13.52 8.95
CA PRO A 55 11.09 -12.89 7.66
C PRO A 55 10.01 -11.89 7.21
N MET A 56 10.43 -10.67 6.84
CA MET A 56 9.52 -9.69 6.24
C MET A 56 9.28 -9.97 4.74
N ILE A 57 10.23 -10.61 4.07
CA ILE A 57 10.17 -10.87 2.63
C ILE A 57 9.99 -12.36 2.39
N SER A 58 8.91 -12.74 1.70
CA SER A 58 8.68 -14.13 1.32
C SER A 58 9.77 -14.64 0.37
N LYS A 59 10.19 -15.88 0.57
CA LYS A 59 11.16 -16.56 -0.31
C LYS A 59 10.68 -16.72 -1.76
N SER A 60 9.38 -16.61 -1.98
CA SER A 60 8.77 -16.70 -3.31
C SER A 60 8.61 -15.36 -4.01
N LEU A 61 8.79 -14.24 -3.29
CA LEU A 61 8.73 -12.92 -3.91
C LEU A 61 9.92 -12.74 -4.86
N GLN A 62 9.66 -12.23 -6.07
CA GLN A 62 10.71 -12.03 -7.08
C GLN A 62 11.73 -10.95 -6.72
N PHE A 63 11.36 -10.05 -5.80
CA PHE A 63 12.19 -8.93 -5.38
C PHE A 63 12.94 -9.26 -4.09
N GLY A 64 14.27 -9.16 -4.15
CA GLY A 64 15.12 -9.29 -2.97
C GLY A 64 15.17 -8.01 -2.14
N LYS A 65 15.78 -8.11 -0.94
CA LYS A 65 15.87 -7.01 0.04
C LYS A 65 16.33 -5.68 -0.57
N LYS A 66 17.36 -5.70 -1.43
CA LYS A 66 17.88 -4.46 -2.06
C LYS A 66 16.82 -3.71 -2.89
N SER A 67 15.99 -4.43 -3.63
CA SER A 67 14.90 -3.83 -4.42
C SER A 67 13.78 -3.31 -3.51
N MET A 68 13.48 -4.06 -2.44
CA MET A 68 12.49 -3.66 -1.45
C MET A 68 12.91 -2.40 -0.70
N ASP A 69 14.18 -2.32 -0.26
CA ASP A 69 14.72 -1.13 0.40
C ASP A 69 14.69 0.09 -0.53
N LYS A 70 14.99 -0.10 -1.83
CA LYS A 70 14.86 0.98 -2.83
C LYS A 70 13.41 1.45 -2.98
N TYR A 71 12.44 0.53 -2.96
CA TYR A 71 11.03 0.89 -3.00
C TYR A 71 10.58 1.65 -1.73
N VAL A 72 11.15 1.31 -0.56
CA VAL A 72 10.94 2.07 0.68
C VAL A 72 11.51 3.50 0.56
N GLU A 73 12.73 3.67 0.03
CA GLU A 73 13.31 5.01 -0.21
C GLU A 73 12.40 5.86 -1.11
N GLU A 74 11.78 5.22 -2.10
CA GLU A 74 10.84 5.86 -3.00
C GLU A 74 9.55 6.26 -2.29
N ILE A 75 8.88 5.33 -1.60
CA ILE A 75 7.58 5.59 -0.96
C ILE A 75 7.70 6.62 0.17
N LEU A 76 8.86 6.70 0.83
CA LEU A 76 9.16 7.71 1.86
C LEU A 76 9.64 9.05 1.30
N TYR A 77 9.65 9.22 -0.03
CA TYR A 77 10.10 10.44 -0.70
C TYR A 77 11.55 10.85 -0.38
N ILE A 78 12.40 9.86 -0.07
CA ILE A 78 13.81 10.09 0.27
C ILE A 78 14.63 10.39 -0.98
N ARG A 79 14.25 9.78 -2.12
CA ARG A 79 14.87 10.03 -3.44
C ARG A 79 13.80 10.31 -4.47
N PRO A 80 13.85 11.45 -5.17
CA PRO A 80 12.99 11.65 -6.31
C PRO A 80 13.33 10.60 -7.38
N LEU A 81 12.31 9.96 -7.91
CA LEU A 81 12.49 9.04 -9.03
C LEU A 81 12.86 9.81 -10.27
N THR A 82 13.98 9.43 -10.90
CA THR A 82 14.42 9.95 -12.18
C THR A 82 14.26 8.86 -13.25
N GLY A 83 13.59 9.15 -14.36
CA GLY A 83 13.41 8.24 -15.50
C GLY A 83 11.96 8.14 -15.98
N GLU A 84 11.78 7.50 -17.15
CA GLU A 84 10.46 7.11 -17.66
C GLU A 84 9.80 6.11 -16.72
N ARG A 85 8.49 6.19 -16.55
CA ARG A 85 7.71 5.41 -15.60
C ARG A 85 6.57 4.72 -16.29
N ASP A 86 6.29 3.48 -15.86
CA ASP A 86 5.17 2.68 -16.35
C ASP A 86 3.84 3.03 -15.63
N PHE A 87 3.87 3.91 -14.60
CA PHE A 87 2.70 4.27 -13.80
C PHE A 87 2.34 5.74 -13.91
N SER A 88 1.04 6.03 -13.99
CA SER A 88 0.48 7.38 -14.07
C SER A 88 0.65 8.19 -12.77
N TYR A 89 0.91 7.52 -11.64
CA TYR A 89 1.05 8.11 -10.30
C TYR A 89 2.20 7.51 -9.51
N LEU A 90 2.60 8.20 -8.44
CA LEU A 90 3.51 7.70 -7.42
C LEU A 90 2.86 7.82 -6.05
N TYR A 91 2.89 6.75 -5.27
CA TYR A 91 2.39 6.79 -3.89
C TYR A 91 3.11 7.85 -3.04
N SER A 92 4.42 8.05 -3.22
CA SER A 92 5.17 9.11 -2.53
C SER A 92 4.60 10.49 -2.80
N ASN A 93 4.31 10.84 -4.05
CA ASN A 93 3.70 12.12 -4.39
C ASN A 93 2.31 12.25 -3.75
N LEU A 94 1.48 11.21 -3.86
CA LEU A 94 0.14 11.21 -3.26
C LEU A 94 0.17 11.32 -1.72
N ILE A 95 1.23 10.86 -1.07
CA ILE A 95 1.39 10.94 0.39
C ILE A 95 2.00 12.27 0.84
N PHE A 96 3.07 12.74 0.16
CA PHE A 96 3.89 13.87 0.63
C PHE A 96 3.70 15.16 -0.14
N ASP A 97 3.12 15.11 -1.33
CA ASP A 97 2.93 16.27 -2.23
C ASP A 97 1.63 16.11 -3.05
N TYR A 98 0.53 15.83 -2.34
CA TYR A 98 -0.77 15.51 -2.95
C TYR A 98 -1.27 16.69 -3.80
N PRO A 99 -1.77 16.45 -5.03
CA PRO A 99 -2.28 17.50 -5.89
C PRO A 99 -3.35 18.35 -5.21
N LYS A 100 -3.18 19.65 -5.29
CA LYS A 100 -4.07 20.68 -4.73
C LYS A 100 -4.58 21.56 -5.88
N TYR A 101 -5.88 21.72 -5.97
CA TYR A 101 -6.47 22.68 -6.89
C TYR A 101 -6.12 24.12 -6.48
N ASP A 102 -5.56 24.90 -7.37
CA ASP A 102 -5.11 26.28 -7.13
C ASP A 102 -5.87 27.32 -7.99
N GLY A 103 -6.98 26.94 -8.59
CA GLY A 103 -7.82 27.83 -9.38
C GLY A 103 -7.70 27.60 -10.89
N MET A 104 -8.00 28.63 -11.66
CA MET A 104 -7.85 28.61 -13.12
C MET A 104 -6.76 29.60 -13.53
N ASP A 105 -6.03 29.26 -14.59
CA ASP A 105 -5.10 30.19 -15.23
C ASP A 105 -5.83 31.29 -16.03
N ASP A 106 -5.08 32.25 -16.58
CA ASP A 106 -5.62 33.36 -17.36
C ASP A 106 -6.32 32.90 -18.67
N THR A 107 -6.16 31.63 -19.05
CA THR A 107 -6.79 31.01 -20.24
C THR A 107 -8.01 30.14 -19.88
N GLY A 108 -8.33 30.00 -18.58
CA GLY A 108 -9.48 29.26 -18.08
C GLY A 108 -9.21 27.76 -17.86
N ASN A 109 -7.93 27.34 -17.86
CA ASN A 109 -7.56 25.97 -17.53
C ASN A 109 -7.37 25.82 -16.02
N ASP A 110 -7.76 24.64 -15.50
CA ASP A 110 -7.53 24.27 -14.11
C ASP A 110 -6.02 24.17 -13.78
N VAL A 111 -5.62 24.82 -12.70
CA VAL A 111 -4.25 24.79 -12.18
C VAL A 111 -4.18 23.88 -10.96
N TRP A 112 -3.22 22.97 -10.98
CA TRP A 112 -2.97 22.02 -9.90
C TRP A 112 -1.53 22.13 -9.40
N ASP A 113 -1.37 22.38 -8.10
CA ASP A 113 -0.09 22.26 -7.40
C ASP A 113 0.12 20.86 -6.85
N GLY A 114 1.36 20.43 -6.69
CA GLY A 114 1.73 19.13 -6.15
C GLY A 114 2.16 18.14 -7.22
N ASN A 115 2.00 16.84 -6.94
CA ASN A 115 2.43 15.74 -7.79
C ASN A 115 3.95 15.74 -8.07
N GLY A 116 4.75 16.08 -7.04
CA GLY A 116 6.21 16.07 -7.11
C GLY A 116 6.88 17.42 -7.33
N ASN A 117 6.11 18.53 -7.44
CA ASN A 117 6.68 19.88 -7.55
C ASN A 117 6.92 20.56 -6.18
N GLY A 118 6.45 19.95 -5.07
CA GLY A 118 6.66 20.44 -3.70
C GLY A 118 5.65 21.49 -3.22
N TYR A 119 4.62 21.80 -4.00
CA TYR A 119 3.60 22.80 -3.67
C TYR A 119 2.25 22.20 -3.25
N GLY A 120 2.14 20.87 -3.26
CA GLY A 120 0.93 20.14 -2.90
C GLY A 120 0.74 20.00 -1.39
N ILE A 121 -0.18 19.12 -1.02
CA ILE A 121 -0.53 18.86 0.38
C ILE A 121 0.31 17.68 0.91
N ASN A 122 1.10 17.92 1.95
CA ASN A 122 1.77 16.85 2.68
C ASN A 122 0.80 16.19 3.67
N GLN A 123 0.18 15.09 3.23
CA GLN A 123 -0.79 14.32 4.01
C GLN A 123 -0.14 13.58 5.19
N MET A 124 1.11 13.13 5.05
CA MET A 124 1.85 12.53 6.16
C MET A 124 2.02 13.53 7.30
N GLN A 125 2.45 14.75 7.01
CA GLN A 125 2.58 15.79 8.03
C GLN A 125 1.23 16.16 8.66
N TYR A 126 0.14 16.14 7.87
CA TYR A 126 -1.20 16.32 8.41
C TYR A 126 -1.54 15.22 9.44
N ALA A 127 -1.32 13.95 9.10
CA ALA A 127 -1.60 12.81 9.98
C ALA A 127 -0.76 12.86 11.27
N VAL A 128 0.54 13.21 11.15
CA VAL A 128 1.43 13.45 12.31
C VAL A 128 0.85 14.51 13.22
N ARG A 129 0.46 15.68 12.68
CA ARG A 129 -0.13 16.76 13.52
C ARG A 129 -1.42 16.33 14.22
N LYS A 130 -2.25 15.49 13.58
CA LYS A 130 -3.46 14.97 14.22
C LYS A 130 -3.14 14.08 15.42
N LEU A 131 -2.21 13.14 15.27
CA LEU A 131 -1.79 12.27 16.37
C LEU A 131 -1.04 13.04 17.47
N LEU A 132 -0.21 14.03 17.12
CA LEU A 132 0.43 14.88 18.11
C LEU A 132 -0.58 15.74 18.89
N SER A 133 -1.66 16.18 18.25
CA SER A 133 -2.70 16.97 18.92
C SER A 133 -3.55 16.13 19.88
N ASP A 134 -3.92 14.92 19.45
CA ASP A 134 -4.74 13.98 20.22
C ASP A 134 -4.37 12.54 19.84
N PRO A 135 -3.75 11.75 20.76
CA PRO A 135 -3.38 10.37 20.47
C PRO A 135 -4.60 9.44 20.24
N ALA A 136 -5.78 9.81 20.76
CA ALA A 136 -7.01 9.05 20.56
C ALA A 136 -7.71 9.37 19.22
N THR A 137 -7.18 10.30 18.43
CA THR A 137 -7.77 10.74 17.17
C THR A 137 -8.08 9.58 16.22
N ARG A 138 -9.14 9.75 15.43
CA ARG A 138 -9.52 8.89 14.30
C ARG A 138 -9.36 9.63 12.97
N ARG A 139 -8.62 10.77 12.97
CA ARG A 139 -8.51 11.69 11.83
C ARG A 139 -7.11 11.69 11.19
N ALA A 140 -6.22 10.79 11.61
CA ALA A 140 -4.90 10.65 11.00
C ALA A 140 -5.02 9.77 9.74
N VAL A 141 -5.60 10.36 8.71
CA VAL A 141 -5.98 9.71 7.45
C VAL A 141 -5.19 10.33 6.30
N ILE A 142 -4.76 9.47 5.37
CA ILE A 142 -4.17 9.79 4.07
C ILE A 142 -5.11 9.20 3.01
N SER A 143 -5.61 10.03 2.09
CA SER A 143 -6.47 9.62 0.98
C SER A 143 -5.70 9.75 -0.33
N LEU A 144 -5.59 8.66 -1.10
CA LEU A 144 -4.82 8.64 -2.33
C LEU A 144 -5.70 8.75 -3.57
N PHE A 145 -6.97 8.37 -3.46
CA PHE A 145 -7.93 8.46 -4.55
C PHE A 145 -8.68 9.81 -4.50
N ASN A 146 -8.74 10.48 -5.64
CA ASN A 146 -9.55 11.68 -5.84
C ASN A 146 -10.27 11.61 -7.19
N PRO A 147 -11.61 11.57 -7.22
CA PRO A 147 -12.38 11.51 -8.47
C PRO A 147 -12.03 12.60 -9.47
N GLN A 148 -11.77 13.84 -9.03
CA GLN A 148 -11.43 14.95 -9.93
C GLN A 148 -10.11 14.74 -10.69
N ILE A 149 -9.16 14.00 -10.09
CA ILE A 149 -7.85 13.74 -10.70
C ILE A 149 -7.90 12.49 -11.60
N TYR A 150 -8.72 11.51 -11.22
CA TYR A 150 -8.73 10.19 -11.84
C TYR A 150 -9.98 9.92 -12.66
N GLU A 151 -10.83 10.93 -12.92
CA GLU A 151 -12.06 10.81 -13.70
C GLU A 151 -11.81 10.29 -15.12
N GLU A 152 -10.72 10.76 -15.75
CA GLU A 152 -10.37 10.45 -17.13
C GLU A 152 -9.15 9.52 -17.26
N THR A 153 -8.73 8.84 -16.18
CA THR A 153 -7.57 7.94 -16.24
C THR A 153 -7.97 6.49 -16.06
N ASP A 154 -7.41 5.63 -16.91
CA ASP A 154 -7.63 4.18 -16.86
C ASP A 154 -6.81 3.50 -15.75
N ASP A 155 -5.83 4.19 -15.16
CA ASP A 155 -4.93 3.65 -14.12
C ASP A 155 -4.97 4.50 -12.82
N PRO A 156 -6.10 4.53 -12.09
CA PRO A 156 -6.15 5.17 -10.78
C PRO A 156 -5.40 4.34 -9.72
N PRO A 157 -4.93 4.96 -8.62
CA PRO A 157 -4.15 4.28 -7.60
C PRO A 157 -4.89 3.08 -6.99
N CYS A 158 -4.20 1.95 -6.87
CA CYS A 158 -4.72 0.75 -6.22
C CYS A 158 -4.87 0.94 -4.70
N LEU A 159 -3.90 1.57 -4.05
CA LEU A 159 -3.97 1.98 -2.65
C LEU A 159 -4.79 3.27 -2.53
N ASN A 160 -5.93 3.21 -1.84
CA ASN A 160 -6.84 4.35 -1.78
C ASN A 160 -6.80 5.09 -0.44
N HIS A 161 -6.50 4.40 0.65
CA HIS A 161 -6.63 4.96 1.99
C HIS A 161 -5.59 4.35 2.93
N ILE A 162 -4.98 5.21 3.76
CA ILE A 162 -4.14 4.79 4.88
C ILE A 162 -4.62 5.54 6.13
N GLN A 163 -4.77 4.82 7.23
CA GLN A 163 -5.12 5.42 8.52
C GLN A 163 -4.19 4.93 9.61
N PHE A 164 -3.69 5.87 10.41
CA PHE A 164 -2.89 5.58 11.59
C PHE A 164 -3.71 5.81 12.86
N MET A 165 -3.60 4.90 13.81
CA MET A 165 -4.26 5.00 15.11
C MET A 165 -3.32 4.57 16.23
N ILE A 166 -3.33 5.30 17.35
CA ILE A 166 -2.68 4.87 18.58
C ILE A 166 -3.74 4.25 19.48
N ARG A 167 -3.55 2.97 19.83
CA ARG A 167 -4.39 2.24 20.78
C ARG A 167 -3.49 1.34 21.63
N ASN A 168 -3.76 1.25 22.92
CA ASN A 168 -2.97 0.44 23.86
C ASN A 168 -1.47 0.73 23.82
N ASN A 169 -1.09 1.99 23.63
CA ASN A 169 0.29 2.44 23.46
C ASN A 169 1.01 1.88 22.21
N GLU A 170 0.27 1.44 21.23
CA GLU A 170 0.76 0.95 19.94
C GLU A 170 0.26 1.81 18.79
N LEU A 171 1.15 2.12 17.86
CA LEU A 171 0.82 2.78 16.60
C LEU A 171 0.42 1.72 15.56
N ASN A 172 -0.84 1.67 15.23
CA ASN A 172 -1.40 0.75 14.25
C ASN A 172 -1.59 1.42 12.89
N CYS A 173 -1.44 0.65 11.81
CA CYS A 173 -1.62 1.11 10.44
C CYS A 173 -2.68 0.27 9.72
N HIS A 174 -3.66 0.93 9.10
CA HIS A 174 -4.68 0.31 8.25
C HIS A 174 -4.58 0.87 6.84
N ALA A 175 -4.61 -0.02 5.84
CA ALA A 175 -4.55 0.36 4.43
C ALA A 175 -5.65 -0.34 3.62
N LEU A 176 -6.33 0.41 2.74
CA LEU A 176 -7.38 -0.09 1.86
C LEU A 176 -6.93 0.01 0.41
N PHE A 177 -6.99 -1.11 -0.29
CA PHE A 177 -6.74 -1.25 -1.71
C PHE A 177 -8.03 -1.56 -2.47
N ARG A 178 -8.32 -0.83 -3.56
CA ARG A 178 -9.43 -1.19 -4.47
C ARG A 178 -9.15 -2.52 -5.18
N SER A 179 -7.88 -2.76 -5.51
CA SER A 179 -7.38 -3.90 -6.26
C SER A 179 -5.94 -4.20 -5.85
N ASN A 180 -5.56 -5.47 -5.73
CA ASN A 180 -4.20 -5.83 -5.30
C ASN A 180 -3.77 -7.18 -5.86
N ASP A 181 -2.66 -7.19 -6.61
CA ASP A 181 -1.99 -8.40 -7.05
C ASP A 181 -1.26 -9.04 -5.86
N MET A 182 -1.80 -10.15 -5.37
CA MET A 182 -1.31 -10.81 -4.17
C MET A 182 0.00 -11.55 -4.36
N LEU A 183 0.33 -11.94 -5.60
CA LEU A 183 1.58 -12.66 -5.89
C LEU A 183 2.76 -11.70 -6.04
N SER A 184 2.59 -10.64 -6.83
CA SER A 184 3.71 -9.79 -7.27
C SER A 184 3.81 -8.47 -6.50
N ALA A 185 2.68 -7.86 -6.11
CA ALA A 185 2.66 -6.49 -5.57
C ALA A 185 2.40 -6.41 -4.06
N TRP A 186 1.47 -7.20 -3.52
CA TRP A 186 1.04 -7.05 -2.13
C TRP A 186 2.20 -7.13 -1.13
N GLY A 187 3.12 -8.09 -1.29
CA GLY A 187 4.27 -8.24 -0.39
C GLY A 187 5.18 -7.00 -0.38
N CYS A 188 5.39 -6.38 -1.54
CA CYS A 188 6.15 -5.13 -1.67
C CYS A 188 5.42 -3.97 -0.98
N ASN A 189 4.12 -3.84 -1.22
CA ASN A 189 3.29 -2.80 -0.62
C ASN A 189 3.23 -2.94 0.91
N ALA A 190 3.05 -4.15 1.44
CA ALA A 190 3.02 -4.41 2.88
C ALA A 190 4.38 -4.07 3.55
N TYR A 191 5.49 -4.43 2.89
CA TYR A 191 6.83 -4.05 3.34
C TYR A 191 7.01 -2.53 3.39
N ALA A 192 6.62 -1.82 2.34
CA ALA A 192 6.70 -0.36 2.28
C ALA A 192 5.77 0.32 3.29
N LEU A 193 4.54 -0.19 3.48
CA LEU A 193 3.60 0.30 4.49
C LEU A 193 4.11 0.12 5.92
N ALA A 194 4.78 -1.00 6.23
CA ALA A 194 5.44 -1.19 7.52
C ALA A 194 6.50 -0.08 7.76
N HIS A 195 7.32 0.22 6.76
CA HIS A 195 8.30 1.30 6.86
C HIS A 195 7.66 2.70 6.95
N LEU A 196 6.53 2.92 6.30
CA LEU A 196 5.74 4.15 6.43
C LEU A 196 5.16 4.27 7.85
N GLN A 197 4.69 3.16 8.45
CA GLN A 197 4.28 3.09 9.85
C GLN A 197 5.44 3.42 10.80
N LYS A 198 6.63 2.87 10.54
CA LYS A 198 7.84 3.19 11.30
C LYS A 198 8.22 4.67 11.17
N HIS A 199 8.16 5.22 9.96
CA HIS A 199 8.38 6.65 9.73
C HIS A 199 7.38 7.52 10.51
N MET A 200 6.10 7.13 10.58
CA MET A 200 5.11 7.81 11.42
C MET A 200 5.52 7.73 12.90
N LEU A 201 5.92 6.56 13.42
CA LEU A 201 6.38 6.39 14.79
C LEU A 201 7.56 7.32 15.10
N ASP A 202 8.56 7.41 14.23
CA ASP A 202 9.75 8.24 14.41
C ASP A 202 9.41 9.74 14.55
N ASN A 203 8.31 10.19 13.95
CA ASN A 203 7.79 11.54 14.11
C ASN A 203 6.99 11.76 15.40
N LEU A 204 6.60 10.70 16.10
CA LEU A 204 5.77 10.76 17.32
C LEU A 204 6.55 10.46 18.59
N ILE A 205 7.64 9.69 18.52
CA ILE A 205 8.35 9.12 19.66
C ILE A 205 8.91 10.18 20.62
N TYR A 206 9.25 11.38 20.14
CA TYR A 206 9.73 12.46 20.98
C TYR A 206 8.66 12.97 21.97
N LYS A 207 7.36 12.85 21.62
CA LYS A 207 6.23 13.21 22.49
C LYS A 207 5.71 11.99 23.26
N TYR A 208 5.64 10.83 22.62
CA TYR A 208 5.12 9.58 23.16
C TYR A 208 6.25 8.56 23.28
N ARG A 209 7.08 8.69 24.34
CA ARG A 209 8.36 7.96 24.47
C ARG A 209 8.23 6.44 24.54
N ASP A 210 7.10 5.97 25.06
CA ASP A 210 6.83 4.53 25.23
C ASP A 210 5.93 3.97 24.11
N LEU A 211 5.68 4.77 23.05
CA LEU A 211 4.88 4.33 21.91
C LEU A 211 5.65 3.29 21.10
N GLU A 212 5.01 2.15 20.86
CA GLU A 212 5.57 1.04 20.10
C GLU A 212 4.87 0.88 18.74
N LEU A 213 5.50 0.10 17.84
CA LEU A 213 4.84 -0.33 16.62
C LEU A 213 3.82 -1.40 16.94
N GLY A 214 2.57 -1.17 16.55
CA GLY A 214 1.51 -2.16 16.58
C GLY A 214 1.40 -2.92 15.27
N TYR A 215 0.21 -3.45 15.00
CA TYR A 215 -0.06 -4.24 13.81
C TYR A 215 -0.16 -3.39 12.53
N LEU A 216 0.05 -4.06 11.40
CA LEU A 216 -0.29 -3.59 10.06
C LEU A 216 -1.49 -4.40 9.55
N GLU A 217 -2.53 -3.72 9.10
CA GLU A 217 -3.69 -4.33 8.48
C GLU A 217 -3.91 -3.80 7.07
N THR A 218 -4.14 -4.70 6.13
CA THR A 218 -4.47 -4.35 4.74
C THR A 218 -5.78 -5.02 4.33
N THR A 219 -6.67 -4.25 3.74
CA THR A 219 -7.89 -4.78 3.11
C THR A 219 -7.81 -4.58 1.62
N SER A 220 -7.95 -5.65 0.85
CA SER A 220 -8.02 -5.62 -0.61
C SER A 220 -9.42 -6.00 -1.07
N ILE A 221 -10.10 -5.08 -1.76
CA ILE A 221 -11.47 -5.32 -2.26
C ILE A 221 -11.43 -6.41 -3.34
N SER A 222 -10.56 -6.26 -4.36
CA SER A 222 -10.20 -7.28 -5.31
C SER A 222 -8.82 -7.83 -4.95
N ALA A 223 -8.76 -9.05 -4.43
CA ALA A 223 -7.53 -9.77 -4.12
C ALA A 223 -7.31 -10.85 -5.18
N HIS A 224 -6.34 -10.68 -6.06
CA HIS A 224 -6.18 -11.50 -7.26
C HIS A 224 -4.73 -11.87 -7.57
N ILE A 225 -4.56 -12.77 -8.54
CA ILE A 225 -3.27 -13.17 -9.14
C ILE A 225 -3.42 -13.19 -10.65
N TYR A 226 -2.51 -12.58 -11.39
CA TYR A 226 -2.40 -12.66 -12.84
C TYR A 226 -1.71 -13.95 -13.27
N PHE A 227 -2.41 -15.07 -13.21
CA PHE A 227 -1.80 -16.39 -13.34
C PHE A 227 -1.20 -16.69 -14.72
N LYS A 228 -1.72 -16.09 -15.80
CA LYS A 228 -1.15 -16.26 -17.15
C LYS A 228 0.02 -15.32 -17.39
N ARG A 229 -0.13 -14.04 -17.07
CA ARG A 229 0.93 -13.05 -17.20
C ARG A 229 2.15 -13.45 -16.38
N ASP A 230 1.93 -13.90 -15.15
CA ASP A 230 2.99 -14.17 -14.17
C ASP A 230 3.24 -15.69 -13.97
N GLN A 231 3.02 -16.51 -15.02
CA GLN A 231 3.13 -17.98 -14.95
C GLN A 231 4.47 -18.45 -14.33
N ASN A 232 5.58 -17.84 -14.68
CA ASN A 232 6.89 -18.20 -14.12
C ASN A 232 6.96 -17.99 -12.60
N GLN A 233 6.35 -16.93 -12.10
CA GLN A 233 6.27 -16.63 -10.66
C GLN A 233 5.32 -17.60 -9.94
N VAL A 234 4.20 -17.95 -10.59
CA VAL A 234 3.27 -18.97 -10.10
C VAL A 234 3.97 -20.31 -9.93
N ASP A 235 4.76 -20.74 -10.92
CA ASP A 235 5.50 -22.00 -10.87
C ASP A 235 6.61 -21.96 -9.82
N GLU A 236 7.30 -20.83 -9.70
CA GLU A 236 8.31 -20.65 -8.65
C GLU A 236 7.69 -20.66 -7.26
N PHE A 237 6.54 -20.00 -7.06
CA PHE A 237 5.80 -20.04 -5.82
C PHE A 237 5.42 -21.47 -5.45
N LYS A 238 4.83 -22.23 -6.37
CA LYS A 238 4.49 -23.64 -6.16
C LYS A 238 5.71 -24.45 -5.72
N ARG A 239 6.83 -24.31 -6.40
CA ARG A 239 8.07 -25.02 -6.09
C ARG A 239 8.65 -24.68 -4.70
N LYS A 240 8.48 -23.44 -4.22
CA LYS A 240 9.08 -22.95 -2.96
C LYS A 240 8.15 -23.10 -1.75
N CYS A 241 6.84 -23.06 -1.96
CA CYS A 241 5.86 -22.88 -0.89
C CYS A 241 4.86 -24.04 -0.74
N PHE A 242 4.75 -24.94 -1.72
CA PHE A 242 4.00 -26.20 -1.62
C PHE A 242 4.94 -27.37 -1.44
#